data_4eefdfc672b8716cdf2af51a9d5d59ba
#
_entry.id   4eefdfc672b8716cdf2af51a9d5d59ba
#
_cell.length_a   1.000
_cell.length_b   1.000
_cell.length_c   1.000
_cell.angle_alpha   90.00
_cell.angle_beta   90.00
_cell.angle_gamma   90.00
#
_symmetry.space_group_name_H-M   'P 1'
#
loop_
_entity.id
_entity.type
_entity.pdbx_description
1 polymer ?
#
loop_
_entity_poly.entity_id
_entity_poly.type
_entity_poly.pdbx_seq_one_letter_code
_entity_poly.pdbx_strand_id
1 'polypeptide(L)' 'MSKVVALGGKHKSVPSLLSQAMADPTIKNVVIVTFHENGDCETAQFECTRQQLSYASLCVQNMVWE' A
#
# COMPACT_ATOMS: atom_id res chain seq x y z
N MET A 1 2.47 -4.81 -18.79
CA MET A 1 3.40 -4.83 -17.67
C MET A 1 3.10 -3.73 -16.67
N SER A 2 3.15 -4.09 -15.41
CA SER A 2 2.81 -3.15 -14.35
C SER A 2 3.94 -2.17 -14.08
N LYS A 3 3.56 -0.95 -13.71
CA LYS A 3 4.47 0.08 -13.26
C LYS A 3 4.35 0.24 -11.77
N VAL A 4 5.46 0.47 -11.10
CA VAL A 4 5.44 0.86 -9.68
C VAL A 4 5.54 2.38 -9.62
N VAL A 5 4.51 3.00 -9.07
CA VAL A 5 4.47 4.46 -8.93
C VAL A 5 4.08 4.82 -7.50
N ALA A 6 4.57 5.96 -7.03
CA ALA A 6 4.19 6.47 -5.73
C ALA A 6 2.78 7.04 -5.78
N LEU A 7 2.01 6.83 -4.72
CA LEU A 7 0.64 7.32 -4.62
C LEU A 7 0.65 8.80 -4.24
N GLY A 8 0.66 9.66 -5.25
CA GLY A 8 0.40 11.09 -5.08
C GLY A 8 1.44 11.92 -4.35
N GLY A 9 2.63 11.41 -4.07
CA GLY A 9 3.67 12.16 -3.39
C GLY A 9 3.60 12.05 -1.87
N LYS A 10 4.04 13.09 -1.16
CA LYS A 10 4.09 13.05 0.30
C LYS A 10 2.74 13.35 0.92
N HIS A 11 2.34 12.52 1.87
CA HIS A 11 1.10 12.68 2.61
C HIS A 11 1.39 13.17 4.02
N LYS A 12 0.52 14.05 4.54
CA LYS A 12 0.72 14.66 5.85
C LYS A 12 0.15 13.82 6.99
N SER A 13 -0.73 12.85 6.67
CA SER A 13 -1.38 12.05 7.69
C SER A 13 -1.89 10.75 7.09
N VAL A 14 -2.20 9.79 7.95
CA VAL A 14 -2.82 8.53 7.53
C VAL A 14 -4.17 8.77 6.85
N PRO A 15 -5.09 9.58 7.41
CA PRO A 15 -6.34 9.84 6.72
C PRO A 15 -6.17 10.45 5.33
N SER A 16 -5.19 11.33 5.16
CA SER A 16 -4.91 11.94 3.86
C SER A 16 -4.52 10.89 2.81
N LEU A 17 -3.62 9.99 3.18
CA LEU A 17 -3.19 8.91 2.29
C LEU A 17 -4.35 7.98 1.93
N LEU A 18 -5.10 7.54 2.93
CA LEU A 18 -6.21 6.62 2.72
C LEU A 18 -7.32 7.26 1.90
N SER A 19 -7.61 8.54 2.14
CA SER A 19 -8.62 9.28 1.38
C SER A 19 -8.26 9.35 -0.10
N GLN A 20 -6.99 9.58 -0.40
CA GLN A 20 -6.55 9.62 -1.79
C GLN A 20 -6.73 8.27 -2.47
N ALA A 21 -6.39 7.18 -1.79
CA ALA A 21 -6.58 5.83 -2.33
C ALA A 21 -8.08 5.54 -2.55
N MET A 22 -8.93 5.93 -1.60
CA MET A 22 -10.37 5.71 -1.70
C MET A 22 -11.00 6.47 -2.85
N ALA A 23 -10.46 7.62 -3.20
CA ALA A 23 -11.00 8.47 -4.27
C ALA A 23 -10.71 7.92 -5.66
N ASP A 24 -9.81 6.96 -5.79
CA ASP A 24 -9.41 6.41 -7.09
C ASP A 24 -10.25 5.19 -7.44
N PRO A 25 -11.19 5.30 -8.41
CA PRO A 25 -12.06 4.19 -8.76
C PRO A 25 -11.35 3.07 -9.53
N THR A 26 -10.09 3.28 -9.93
CA THR A 26 -9.34 2.26 -10.67
C THR A 26 -8.66 1.24 -9.76
N ILE A 27 -8.59 1.51 -8.45
CA ILE A 27 -8.03 0.58 -7.49
C ILE A 27 -9.03 -0.53 -7.23
N LYS A 28 -8.65 -1.77 -7.54
CA LYS A 28 -9.50 -2.96 -7.40
C LYS A 28 -9.11 -3.85 -6.23
N ASN A 29 -7.82 -3.91 -5.95
CA ASN A 29 -7.27 -4.76 -4.89
C ASN A 29 -6.30 -3.95 -4.08
N VAL A 30 -6.19 -4.24 -2.79
CA VAL A 30 -5.35 -3.44 -1.91
C VAL A 30 -4.72 -4.33 -0.84
N VAL A 31 -3.49 -3.99 -0.49
CA VAL A 31 -2.77 -4.56 0.65
C VAL A 31 -2.40 -3.40 1.56
N ILE A 32 -2.68 -3.54 2.85
CA ILE A 32 -2.38 -2.53 3.85
C ILE A 32 -1.50 -3.15 4.93
N VAL A 33 -0.43 -2.44 5.27
CA VAL A 33 0.43 -2.78 6.41
C VAL A 33 0.38 -1.60 7.36
N THR A 34 -0.01 -1.83 8.59
CA THR A 34 -0.12 -0.77 9.59
C THR A 34 0.77 -1.05 10.79
N PHE A 35 1.27 0.03 11.39
CA PHE A 35 2.12 -0.04 12.58
C PHE A 35 1.45 0.73 13.70
N HIS A 36 1.34 0.10 14.86
CA HIS A 36 0.70 0.68 16.04
C HIS A 36 1.74 1.22 17.01
N GLU A 37 1.32 2.13 17.87
CA GLU A 37 2.20 2.75 18.87
C GLU A 37 2.86 1.72 19.78
N ASN A 38 2.17 0.63 20.08
CA ASN A 38 2.70 -0.43 20.96
C ASN A 38 3.69 -1.35 20.26
N GLY A 39 3.99 -1.11 18.98
CA GLY A 39 4.91 -1.94 18.22
C GLY A 39 4.26 -3.05 17.40
N ASP A 40 2.94 -3.22 17.51
CA ASP A 40 2.24 -4.23 16.72
C ASP A 40 2.18 -3.82 15.24
N CYS A 41 2.20 -4.85 14.40
CA CYS A 41 2.06 -4.67 12.95
C CYS A 41 0.85 -5.49 12.50
N GLU A 42 -0.04 -4.85 11.75
CA GLU A 42 -1.20 -5.54 11.18
C GLU A 42 -1.13 -5.50 9.68
N THR A 43 -1.61 -6.57 9.05
CA THR A 43 -1.74 -6.64 7.60
C THR A 43 -3.18 -6.97 7.23
N ALA A 44 -3.64 -6.38 6.15
CA ALA A 44 -4.96 -6.66 5.60
C ALA A 44 -4.89 -6.61 4.09
N GLN A 45 -5.80 -7.32 3.44
CA GLN A 45 -5.86 -7.29 1.98
C GLN A 45 -7.31 -7.50 1.53
N PHE A 46 -7.60 -7.02 0.32
CA PHE A 46 -8.90 -7.23 -0.30
C PHE A 46 -8.72 -7.86 -1.67
N GLU A 47 -9.15 -9.10 -1.79
CA GLU A 47 -9.18 -9.86 -3.05
C GLU A 47 -7.86 -9.95 -3.80
N CYS A 48 -6.74 -9.88 -3.10
CA CYS A 48 -5.44 -10.02 -3.74
C CYS A 48 -5.11 -11.48 -4.04
N THR A 49 -4.54 -11.73 -5.23
CA THR A 49 -4.01 -13.05 -5.57
C THR A 49 -2.67 -13.25 -4.88
N ARG A 50 -2.20 -14.50 -4.86
CA ARG A 50 -0.86 -14.81 -4.35
C ARG A 50 0.22 -14.04 -5.10
N GLN A 51 0.05 -13.93 -6.41
CA GLN A 51 0.99 -13.20 -7.26
C GLN A 51 1.03 -11.72 -6.87
N GLN A 52 -0.13 -11.12 -6.62
CA GLN A 52 -0.20 -9.73 -6.18
C GLN A 52 0.44 -9.54 -4.82
N LEU A 53 0.24 -10.47 -3.88
CA LEU A 53 0.84 -10.39 -2.56
C LEU A 53 2.37 -10.50 -2.63
N SER A 54 2.89 -11.39 -3.47
CA SER A 54 4.33 -11.49 -3.70
C SER A 54 4.91 -10.21 -4.31
N TYR A 55 4.20 -9.65 -5.26
CA TYR A 55 4.61 -8.41 -5.90
C TYR A 55 4.60 -7.24 -4.92
N ALA A 56 3.62 -7.19 -4.02
CA ALA A 56 3.55 -6.17 -2.99
C ALA A 56 4.79 -6.16 -2.11
N SER A 57 5.30 -7.34 -1.78
CA SER A 57 6.54 -7.48 -1.02
C SER A 57 7.71 -6.81 -1.74
N LEU A 58 7.82 -6.98 -3.05
CA LEU A 58 8.87 -6.35 -3.84
C LEU A 58 8.70 -4.82 -3.88
N CYS A 59 7.47 -4.35 -3.97
CA CYS A 59 7.19 -2.92 -3.97
C CYS A 59 7.65 -2.26 -2.67
N VAL A 60 7.40 -2.89 -1.54
CA VAL A 60 7.83 -2.40 -0.23
C VAL A 60 9.37 -2.38 -0.16
N GLN A 61 10.03 -3.43 -0.64
CA GLN A 61 11.49 -3.48 -0.67
C GLN A 61 12.07 -2.34 -1.50
N ASN A 62 11.46 -2.04 -2.63
CA ASN A 62 11.91 -0.93 -3.48
C ASN A 62 11.83 0.41 -2.75
N MET A 63 10.86 0.62 -1.89
CA MET A 63 10.73 1.82 -1.09
C MET A 63 11.91 2.01 -0.13
N VAL A 64 12.46 0.92 0.37
CA VAL A 64 13.62 0.97 1.29
C VAL A 64 14.89 1.42 0.56
N TRP A 65 15.03 1.05 -0.70
CA TRP A 65 16.25 1.28 -1.48
C TRP A 65 16.24 2.56 -2.32
N GLU A 66 15.15 3.29 -2.33
CA GLU A 66 15.05 4.56 -3.06
C GLU A 66 15.71 5.72 -2.33
#